data_64ef25bc85399cf38f74c0f2c2faa016
#
_entry.id   64ef25bc85399cf38f74c0f2c2faa016
#
_cell.length_a   1.000
_cell.length_b   1.000
_cell.length_c   1.000
_cell.angle_alpha   90.00
_cell.angle_beta   90.00
_cell.angle_gamma   90.00
#
_symmetry.space_group_name_H-M   'P 1'
#
loop_
_entity.id
_entity.type
_entity.pdbx_description
1 polymer ?
#
loop_
_entity_poly.entity_id
_entity_poly.type
_entity_poly.pdbx_seq_one_letter_code
_entity_poly.pdbx_strand_id
1 'polypeptide(L)'
;MDRGELKLMEYAAKGYEVPRMDMIKTPEQIEGIRVAGKVNSEVLDAVEKNIKVGMTTDDINTIVYDTTMKLKAIPACLNYEGFPKSVCTSVNDVICHGIPDPQQVLKSGDI
;
A
#
# COMPACT_ATOMS: atom_id res chain seq x y z
N MET A 1 22.30 -23.77 6.94
CA MET A 1 21.09 -23.82 6.11
C MET A 1 19.88 -23.96 7.04
N ASP A 2 18.97 -23.03 6.96
CA ASP A 2 17.80 -23.09 7.83
C ASP A 2 16.75 -24.11 7.31
N ARG A 3 15.70 -24.33 8.11
CA ARG A 3 14.64 -25.30 7.78
C ARG A 3 13.83 -24.88 6.54
N GLY A 4 13.71 -23.58 6.29
CA GLY A 4 13.02 -23.04 5.12
C GLY A 4 13.81 -23.28 3.84
N GLU A 5 15.12 -23.04 3.88
CA GLU A 5 16.02 -23.28 2.74
C GLU A 5 16.02 -24.75 2.32
N LEU A 6 16.12 -25.65 3.29
CA LEU A 6 16.06 -27.10 3.02
C LEU A 6 14.76 -27.49 2.33
N LYS A 7 13.63 -26.94 2.78
CA LYS A 7 12.32 -27.21 2.20
C LYS A 7 12.18 -26.68 0.78
N LEU A 8 12.70 -25.48 0.49
CA LEU A 8 12.72 -24.94 -0.86
C LEU A 8 13.55 -25.79 -1.81
N MET A 9 14.72 -26.27 -1.36
CA MET A 9 15.54 -27.16 -2.15
C MET A 9 14.84 -28.50 -2.46
N GLU A 10 14.12 -29.04 -1.50
CA GLU A 10 13.32 -30.25 -1.68
C GLU A 10 12.24 -30.08 -2.76
N TYR A 11 11.50 -28.94 -2.74
CA TYR A 11 10.51 -28.65 -3.76
C TYR A 11 11.13 -28.38 -5.13
N ALA A 12 12.24 -27.65 -5.19
CA ALA A 12 12.98 -27.42 -6.44
C ALA A 12 13.45 -28.75 -7.07
N ALA A 13 13.95 -29.68 -6.24
CA ALA A 13 14.37 -31.00 -6.70
C ALA A 13 13.21 -31.83 -7.27
N LYS A 14 11.98 -31.56 -6.85
CA LYS A 14 10.76 -32.19 -7.38
C LYS A 14 10.22 -31.48 -8.64
N GLY A 15 10.91 -30.46 -9.16
CA GLY A 15 10.53 -29.70 -10.36
C GLY A 15 9.51 -28.59 -10.15
N TYR A 16 9.23 -28.18 -8.89
CA TYR A 16 8.38 -27.04 -8.62
C TYR A 16 9.15 -25.72 -8.77
N GLU A 17 8.48 -24.69 -9.28
CA GLU A 17 9.00 -23.33 -9.18
C GLU A 17 8.99 -22.89 -7.71
N VAL A 18 10.14 -22.43 -7.23
CA VAL A 18 10.31 -21.97 -5.85
C VAL A 18 10.74 -20.51 -5.82
N PRO A 19 10.40 -19.77 -4.76
CA PRO A 19 10.89 -18.40 -4.59
C PRO A 19 12.41 -18.34 -4.60
N ARG A 20 12.97 -17.31 -5.21
CA ARG A 20 14.41 -17.05 -5.12
C ARG A 20 14.77 -16.71 -3.67
N MET A 21 15.97 -17.08 -3.26
CA MET A 21 16.43 -16.88 -1.87
C MET A 21 16.43 -15.39 -1.46
N ASP A 22 16.64 -14.47 -2.40
CA ASP A 22 16.58 -13.02 -2.15
C ASP A 22 15.14 -12.51 -1.89
N MET A 23 14.13 -13.30 -2.20
CA MET A 23 12.73 -13.00 -1.87
C MET A 23 12.37 -13.39 -0.42
N ILE A 24 13.18 -14.23 0.22
CA ILE A 24 12.98 -14.63 1.62
C ILE A 24 13.58 -13.55 2.51
N LYS A 25 12.74 -12.99 3.38
CA LYS A 25 13.12 -11.86 4.22
C LYS A 25 13.75 -12.32 5.54
N THR A 26 14.74 -11.56 6.00
CA THR A 26 15.34 -11.75 7.32
C THR A 26 14.36 -11.34 8.43
N PRO A 27 14.57 -11.78 9.69
CA PRO A 27 13.76 -11.32 10.82
C PRO A 27 13.70 -9.79 10.94
N GLU A 28 14.80 -9.10 10.70
CA GLU A 28 14.88 -7.63 10.73
C GLU A 28 14.04 -6.99 9.61
N GLN A 29 14.09 -7.56 8.41
CA GLN A 29 13.28 -7.10 7.28
C GLN A 29 11.79 -7.34 7.55
N ILE A 30 11.43 -8.47 8.14
CA ILE A 30 10.04 -8.79 8.53
C ILE A 30 9.54 -7.78 9.56
N GLU A 31 10.34 -7.43 10.56
CA GLU A 31 9.98 -6.42 11.55
C GLU A 31 9.82 -5.04 10.92
N GLY A 32 10.69 -4.66 9.99
CA GLY A 32 10.54 -3.44 9.20
C GLY A 32 9.22 -3.38 8.43
N ILE A 33 8.82 -4.50 7.83
CA ILE A 33 7.51 -4.62 7.13
C ILE A 33 6.34 -4.51 8.11
N ARG A 34 6.45 -5.08 9.33
CA ARG A 34 5.42 -4.94 10.37
C ARG A 34 5.23 -3.48 10.78
N VAL A 35 6.32 -2.76 11.00
CA VAL A 35 6.29 -1.33 11.33
C VAL A 35 5.64 -0.52 10.20
N ALA A 36 6.04 -0.75 8.96
CA ALA A 36 5.44 -0.10 7.80
C ALA A 36 3.94 -0.43 7.66
N GLY A 37 3.55 -1.68 7.89
CA GLY A 37 2.15 -2.11 7.88
C GLY A 37 1.30 -1.43 8.95
N LYS A 38 1.86 -1.23 10.15
CA LYS A 38 1.19 -0.49 11.22
C LYS A 38 0.95 0.97 10.82
N VAL A 39 1.97 1.63 10.28
CA VAL A 39 1.83 3.00 9.77
C VAL A 39 0.75 3.07 8.68
N ASN A 40 0.76 2.13 7.74
CA ASN A 40 -0.26 2.07 6.69
C ASN A 40 -1.67 1.90 7.25
N SER A 41 -1.86 1.07 8.26
CA SER A 41 -3.16 0.92 8.94
C SER A 41 -3.63 2.22 9.59
N GLU A 42 -2.74 2.95 10.25
CA GLU A 42 -3.06 4.25 10.86
C GLU A 42 -3.46 5.30 9.80
N VAL A 43 -2.83 5.27 8.62
CA VAL A 43 -3.21 6.14 7.49
C VAL A 43 -4.60 5.79 6.99
N LEU A 44 -4.93 4.51 6.82
CA LEU A 44 -6.27 4.06 6.41
C LEU A 44 -7.33 4.44 7.46
N ASP A 45 -7.03 4.30 8.74
CA ASP A 45 -7.91 4.72 9.83
C ASP A 45 -8.19 6.24 9.78
N ALA A 46 -7.18 7.03 9.44
CA ALA A 46 -7.35 8.48 9.26
C ALA A 46 -8.29 8.82 8.10
N VAL A 47 -8.19 8.08 6.99
CA VAL A 47 -9.11 8.22 5.85
C VAL A 47 -10.52 7.83 6.29
N GLU A 48 -10.71 6.67 6.94
CA GLU A 48 -12.03 6.21 7.41
C GLU A 48 -12.71 7.25 8.30
N LYS A 49 -11.96 7.84 9.24
CA LYS A 49 -12.50 8.85 10.17
C LYS A 49 -12.91 10.17 9.52
N ASN A 50 -12.32 10.49 8.38
CA ASN A 50 -12.48 11.81 7.75
C ASN A 50 -13.27 11.77 6.44
N ILE A 51 -13.37 10.61 5.79
CA ILE A 51 -14.08 10.48 4.51
C ILE A 51 -15.58 10.79 4.66
N LYS A 52 -16.09 11.60 3.75
CA LYS A 52 -17.52 11.96 3.72
C LYS A 52 -17.95 12.36 2.31
N VAL A 53 -19.24 12.28 2.07
CA VAL A 53 -19.87 12.79 0.84
C VAL A 53 -19.52 14.27 0.65
N GLY A 54 -19.21 14.65 -0.58
CA GLY A 54 -18.82 16.00 -0.96
C GLY A 54 -17.33 16.29 -0.92
N MET A 55 -16.52 15.39 -0.34
CA MET A 55 -15.07 15.45 -0.48
C MET A 55 -14.64 15.09 -1.88
N THR A 56 -13.50 15.58 -2.32
CA THR A 56 -12.86 15.15 -3.56
C THR A 56 -11.90 13.99 -3.28
N THR A 57 -11.53 13.24 -4.32
CA THR A 57 -10.47 12.23 -4.19
C THR A 57 -9.12 12.87 -3.88
N ASP A 58 -8.90 14.12 -4.28
CA ASP A 58 -7.70 14.88 -3.91
C ASP A 58 -7.67 15.27 -2.42
N ASP A 59 -8.84 15.49 -1.79
CA ASP A 59 -8.92 15.65 -0.33
C ASP A 59 -8.47 14.40 0.41
N ILE A 60 -8.80 13.20 -0.11
CA ILE A 60 -8.29 11.93 0.42
C ILE A 60 -6.77 11.88 0.29
N ASN A 61 -6.23 12.28 -0.85
CA ASN A 61 -4.78 12.34 -1.04
C ASN A 61 -4.10 13.24 0.00
N THR A 62 -4.69 14.39 0.30
CA THR A 62 -4.17 15.29 1.34
C THR A 62 -4.15 14.62 2.71
N ILE A 63 -5.23 13.93 3.09
CA ILE A 63 -5.28 13.18 4.36
C ILE A 63 -4.17 12.13 4.41
N VAL A 64 -4.00 11.35 3.34
CA VAL A 64 -2.98 10.31 3.26
C VAL A 64 -1.57 10.90 3.36
N TYR A 65 -1.28 11.94 2.58
CA TYR A 65 0.02 12.60 2.60
C TYR A 65 0.35 13.15 3.99
N ASP A 66 -0.53 13.97 4.54
CA ASP A 66 -0.29 14.65 5.82
C ASP A 66 -0.15 13.63 6.97
N THR A 67 -0.99 12.61 7.00
CA THR A 67 -0.91 11.55 8.03
C THR A 67 0.37 10.75 7.90
N THR A 68 0.76 10.37 6.69
CA THR A 68 2.00 9.63 6.44
C THR A 68 3.22 10.42 6.89
N MET A 69 3.29 11.70 6.54
CA MET A 69 4.39 12.58 6.93
C MET A 69 4.43 12.79 8.44
N LYS A 70 3.28 12.94 9.09
CA LYS A 70 3.17 13.06 10.55
C LYS A 70 3.68 11.81 11.26
N LEU A 71 3.49 10.65 10.69
CA LEU A 71 4.00 9.37 11.18
C LEU A 71 5.48 9.11 10.80
N LYS A 72 6.15 10.11 10.22
CA LYS A 72 7.57 10.03 9.81
C LYS A 72 7.84 8.92 8.80
N ALA A 73 6.88 8.69 7.90
CA ALA A 73 6.98 7.75 6.79
C ALA A 73 6.87 8.49 5.45
N ILE A 74 7.06 7.78 4.36
CA ILE A 74 6.96 8.30 2.99
C ILE A 74 5.89 7.51 2.26
N PRO A 75 4.91 8.18 1.59
CA PRO A 75 3.92 7.49 0.78
C PRO A 75 4.58 6.68 -0.33
N ALA A 76 4.32 5.37 -0.38
CA ALA A 76 4.96 4.49 -1.35
C ALA A 76 4.60 4.80 -2.81
N CYS A 77 3.38 5.29 -3.06
CA CYS A 77 2.92 5.62 -4.41
C CYS A 77 3.57 6.90 -4.97
N LEU A 78 3.91 7.84 -4.09
CA LEU A 78 4.41 9.16 -4.52
C LEU A 78 5.71 9.05 -5.29
N ASN A 79 5.71 9.54 -6.51
CA ASN A 79 6.84 9.50 -7.46
C ASN A 79 7.27 8.08 -7.91
N TYR A 80 6.52 7.03 -7.55
CA TYR A 80 6.79 5.70 -8.05
C TYR A 80 6.42 5.62 -9.54
N GLU A 81 7.42 5.41 -10.39
CA GLU A 81 7.25 5.37 -11.85
C GLU A 81 6.45 6.55 -12.42
N GLY A 82 6.62 7.73 -11.84
CA GLY A 82 5.95 8.96 -12.25
C GLY A 82 4.54 9.15 -11.70
N PHE A 83 4.05 8.29 -10.78
CA PHE A 83 2.76 8.48 -10.15
C PHE A 83 2.74 9.78 -9.31
N PRO A 84 1.80 10.73 -9.57
CA PRO A 84 1.94 12.10 -9.06
C PRO A 84 1.36 12.33 -7.67
N LYS A 85 0.71 11.33 -7.07
CA LYS A 85 -0.03 11.46 -5.81
C LYS A 85 0.41 10.42 -4.78
N SER A 86 -0.05 10.56 -3.55
CA SER A 86 0.37 9.73 -2.41
C SER A 86 -0.48 8.47 -2.22
N VAL A 87 -1.59 8.36 -2.93
CA VAL A 87 -2.54 7.25 -2.82
C VAL A 87 -3.25 7.03 -4.14
N CYS A 88 -3.70 5.82 -4.39
CA CYS A 88 -4.61 5.52 -5.50
C CYS A 88 -6.06 5.63 -5.01
N THR A 89 -6.89 6.31 -5.78
CA THR A 89 -8.33 6.46 -5.53
C THR A 89 -9.10 5.94 -6.73
N SER A 90 -9.52 4.68 -6.67
CA SER A 90 -10.17 3.99 -7.78
C SER A 90 -11.68 3.89 -7.51
N VAL A 91 -12.41 4.92 -7.93
CA VAL A 91 -13.85 5.07 -7.66
C VAL A 91 -14.67 4.37 -8.73
N ASN A 92 -15.64 3.57 -8.33
CA ASN A 92 -16.63 2.90 -9.17
C ASN A 92 -15.98 2.02 -10.28
N ASP A 93 -16.05 2.44 -11.53
CA ASP A 93 -15.56 1.69 -12.71
C ASP A 93 -14.05 1.76 -12.93
N VAL A 94 -13.33 2.57 -12.16
CA VAL A 94 -11.87 2.59 -12.19
C VAL A 94 -11.33 1.35 -11.49
N ILE A 95 -10.69 0.46 -12.24
CA ILE A 95 -10.25 -0.86 -11.75
C ILE A 95 -9.11 -0.72 -10.73
N CYS A 96 -8.08 0.09 -11.05
CA CYS A 96 -6.94 0.32 -10.16
C CYS A 96 -6.18 1.59 -10.58
N HIS A 97 -5.26 2.03 -9.73
CA HIS A 97 -4.35 3.17 -9.95
C HIS A 97 -5.07 4.49 -10.30
N GLY A 98 -6.29 4.68 -9.81
CA GLY A 98 -6.99 5.95 -9.94
C GLY A 98 -6.17 7.09 -9.32
N ILE A 99 -5.99 8.16 -10.10
CA ILE A 99 -5.22 9.34 -9.66
C ILE A 99 -6.17 10.28 -8.91
N PRO A 100 -5.87 10.67 -7.68
CA PRO A 100 -6.63 11.69 -6.97
C PRO A 100 -6.82 12.97 -7.79
N ASP A 101 -8.08 13.42 -7.87
CA ASP A 101 -8.51 14.54 -8.70
C ASP A 101 -9.35 15.53 -7.89
N PRO A 102 -8.99 16.84 -7.87
CA PRO A 102 -9.78 17.84 -7.17
C PRO A 102 -11.18 18.09 -7.76
N GLN A 103 -11.45 17.56 -8.94
CA GLN A 103 -12.78 17.64 -9.59
C GLN A 103 -13.65 16.41 -9.38
N GLN A 104 -13.07 15.30 -8.90
CA GLN A 104 -13.83 14.08 -8.61
C GLN A 104 -14.41 14.12 -7.21
N VAL A 105 -15.69 14.48 -7.12
CA VAL A 105 -16.42 14.60 -5.87
C VAL A 105 -17.09 13.28 -5.50
N LEU A 106 -16.87 12.82 -4.28
CA LEU A 106 -17.48 11.61 -3.72
C LEU A 106 -18.98 11.82 -3.44
N LYS A 107 -19.77 10.83 -3.80
CA LYS A 107 -21.23 10.79 -3.62
C LYS A 107 -21.65 9.61 -2.78
N SER A 108 -22.83 9.69 -2.19
CA SER A 108 -23.43 8.54 -1.51
C SER A 108 -23.65 7.40 -2.50
N GLY A 109 -23.20 6.20 -2.14
CA GLY A 109 -23.27 5.00 -3.00
C GLY A 109 -22.04 4.74 -3.86
N ASP A 110 -21.07 5.66 -3.91
CA ASP A 110 -19.78 5.38 -4.55
C ASP A 110 -19.04 4.24 -3.81
N ILE A 111 -18.36 3.41 -4.58
CA ILE A 111 -17.52 2.32 -4.08
C ILE A 111 -16.10 2.48 -4.58
#